data_332c3d06bad56d83c1df313920220fed
#
_entry.id   332c3d06bad56d83c1df313920220fed
#
_cell.length_a   1.000
_cell.length_b   1.000
_cell.length_c   1.000
_cell.angle_alpha   90.00
_cell.angle_beta   90.00
_cell.angle_gamma   90.00
#
_symmetry.space_group_name_H-M   'P 1'
#
loop_
_entity.id
_entity.type
_entity.pdbx_description
1 polymer ?
#
loop_
_entity_poly.entity_id
_entity_poly.type
_entity_poly.pdbx_seq_one_letter_code
_entity_poly.pdbx_strand_id
1 'polypeptide(L)'
;MFARRKAPAPSPLRQQAGTLVAQRLDANPAVTRAEVPAIQIYYHLDFLDAAQCETLIAMIDANRRPSSLLSDRADPGFRTSESCDMNRYAPEVQPIDEAIAALLGLPADHGETLQGQRYAPGQHFRAHHDYFHETESYWQQMQASGGQRTWTTMIYLNDFAEGGATWFPQAGFKIAPRRGLLLAWNNMNPDGTPNTATLHEGTAVVDGTKYIVTKWFRERSWLKRAS
;
A
#
# COMPACT_ATOMS: atom_id res chain seq x y z
N MET A 1 -36.73 2.88 3.03
CA MET A 1 -36.35 3.15 1.63
C MET A 1 -34.83 3.26 1.58
N PHE A 2 -34.11 2.19 1.23
CA PHE A 2 -32.64 2.23 1.15
C PHE A 2 -32.25 3.00 -0.10
N ALA A 3 -31.62 4.17 0.08
CA ALA A 3 -31.04 4.91 -1.04
C ALA A 3 -30.06 3.98 -1.78
N ARG A 4 -30.29 3.74 -3.08
CA ARG A 4 -29.33 3.02 -3.94
C ARG A 4 -27.99 3.75 -3.86
N ARG A 5 -26.98 3.11 -3.28
CA ARG A 5 -25.61 3.63 -3.31
C ARG A 5 -25.24 3.87 -4.77
N LYS A 6 -24.90 5.11 -5.10
CA LYS A 6 -24.48 5.47 -6.46
C LYS A 6 -23.18 4.72 -6.76
N ALA A 7 -23.13 4.00 -7.87
CA ALA A 7 -21.89 3.34 -8.30
C ALA A 7 -20.78 4.39 -8.50
N PRO A 8 -19.51 4.05 -8.20
CA PRO A 8 -18.39 4.94 -8.48
C PRO A 8 -18.36 5.33 -9.96
N ALA A 9 -18.12 6.61 -10.24
CA ALA A 9 -18.03 7.10 -11.62
C ALA A 9 -16.61 6.92 -12.17
N PRO A 10 -16.44 6.65 -13.48
CA PRO A 10 -15.15 6.69 -14.16
C PRO A 10 -14.40 8.00 -13.91
N SER A 11 -13.07 7.92 -13.83
CA SER A 11 -12.21 9.07 -13.58
C SER A 11 -11.04 9.12 -14.56
N PRO A 12 -11.04 10.06 -15.53
CA PRO A 12 -9.92 10.20 -16.48
C PRO A 12 -8.58 10.41 -15.80
N LEU A 13 -8.54 11.14 -14.68
CA LEU A 13 -7.30 11.38 -13.93
C LEU A 13 -6.72 10.07 -13.37
N ARG A 14 -7.57 9.25 -12.74
CA ARG A 14 -7.16 7.94 -12.18
C ARG A 14 -6.80 6.94 -13.29
N GLN A 15 -7.54 6.95 -14.39
CA GLN A 15 -7.23 6.16 -15.59
C GLN A 15 -5.86 6.51 -16.15
N GLN A 16 -5.57 7.81 -16.32
CA GLN A 16 -4.28 8.27 -16.82
C GLN A 16 -3.13 7.84 -15.88
N ALA A 17 -3.27 8.04 -14.57
CA ALA A 17 -2.28 7.60 -13.59
C ALA A 17 -2.05 6.08 -13.68
N GLY A 18 -3.13 5.28 -13.76
CA GLY A 18 -3.05 3.83 -13.92
C GLY A 18 -2.28 3.41 -15.18
N THR A 19 -2.58 4.04 -16.31
CA THR A 19 -1.93 3.75 -17.60
C THR A 19 -0.46 4.12 -17.60
N LEU A 20 -0.10 5.32 -17.14
CA LEU A 20 1.29 5.79 -17.17
C LEU A 20 2.19 4.97 -16.25
N VAL A 21 1.72 4.65 -15.04
CA VAL A 21 2.47 3.80 -14.10
C VAL A 21 2.64 2.39 -14.68
N ALA A 22 1.57 1.78 -15.21
CA ALA A 22 1.66 0.44 -15.80
C ALA A 22 2.66 0.40 -16.95
N GLN A 23 2.61 1.34 -17.89
CA GLN A 23 3.57 1.45 -19.00
C GLN A 23 5.02 1.56 -18.51
N ARG A 24 5.24 2.35 -17.46
CA ARG A 24 6.58 2.52 -16.88
C ARG A 24 7.09 1.24 -16.22
N LEU A 25 6.25 0.56 -15.46
CA LEU A 25 6.61 -0.70 -14.80
C LEU A 25 6.81 -1.83 -15.81
N ASP A 26 5.97 -1.93 -16.85
CA ASP A 26 6.10 -2.91 -17.93
C ASP A 26 7.40 -2.70 -18.75
N ALA A 27 7.90 -1.46 -18.83
CA ALA A 27 9.16 -1.15 -19.53
C ALA A 27 10.41 -1.36 -18.64
N ASN A 28 10.27 -1.61 -17.35
CA ASN A 28 11.40 -1.75 -16.44
C ASN A 28 11.82 -3.23 -16.31
N PRO A 29 13.02 -3.63 -16.80
CA PRO A 29 13.47 -5.02 -16.79
C PRO A 29 13.69 -5.60 -15.37
N ALA A 30 13.80 -4.78 -14.33
CA ALA A 30 13.91 -5.21 -12.94
C ALA A 30 12.55 -5.53 -12.28
N VAL A 31 11.47 -5.22 -12.99
CA VAL A 31 10.10 -5.38 -12.49
C VAL A 31 9.41 -6.52 -13.25
N THR A 32 8.74 -7.37 -12.53
CA THR A 32 7.92 -8.44 -13.13
C THR A 32 6.45 -8.16 -12.87
N ARG A 33 5.63 -8.22 -13.90
CA ARG A 33 4.18 -8.21 -13.78
C ARG A 33 3.68 -9.61 -13.43
N ALA A 34 2.84 -9.71 -12.41
CA ALA A 34 2.19 -10.98 -12.07
C ALA A 34 1.12 -11.33 -13.12
N GLU A 35 1.03 -12.62 -13.47
CA GLU A 35 0.01 -13.13 -14.41
C GLU A 35 -1.36 -13.27 -13.71
N VAL A 36 -1.95 -12.12 -13.35
CA VAL A 36 -3.23 -12.04 -12.65
C VAL A 36 -4.15 -11.07 -13.38
N PRO A 37 -5.08 -11.57 -14.22
CA PRO A 37 -5.89 -10.70 -15.09
C PRO A 37 -6.78 -9.72 -14.34
N ALA A 38 -7.21 -10.05 -13.11
CA ALA A 38 -8.16 -9.25 -12.33
C ALA A 38 -7.57 -7.96 -11.75
N ILE A 39 -6.24 -7.89 -11.59
CA ILE A 39 -5.53 -6.75 -11.00
C ILE A 39 -4.20 -6.49 -11.70
N GLN A 40 -3.81 -5.23 -11.78
CA GLN A 40 -2.44 -4.87 -12.16
C GLN A 40 -1.57 -4.93 -10.91
N ILE A 41 -0.74 -5.96 -10.80
CA ILE A 41 0.21 -6.14 -9.70
C ILE A 41 1.59 -6.46 -10.24
N TYR A 42 2.60 -5.85 -9.66
CA TYR A 42 3.99 -5.93 -10.05
C TYR A 42 4.85 -6.24 -8.83
N TYR A 43 5.99 -6.87 -9.04
CA TYR A 43 6.98 -7.07 -8.00
C TYR A 43 8.40 -6.80 -8.51
N HIS A 44 9.22 -6.25 -7.63
CA HIS A 44 10.63 -5.99 -7.83
C HIS A 44 11.40 -6.72 -6.73
N LEU A 45 12.19 -7.72 -7.13
CA LEU A 45 13.05 -8.45 -6.20
C LEU A 45 14.22 -7.55 -5.78
N ASP A 46 14.60 -7.67 -4.50
CA ASP A 46 15.77 -6.97 -3.96
C ASP A 46 15.76 -5.45 -4.21
N PHE A 47 14.55 -4.83 -4.11
CA PHE A 47 14.37 -3.37 -4.24
C PHE A 47 15.09 -2.61 -3.11
N LEU A 48 15.10 -3.17 -1.91
CA LEU A 48 15.92 -2.70 -0.80
C LEU A 48 17.00 -3.75 -0.48
N ASP A 49 18.18 -3.28 -0.15
CA ASP A 49 19.25 -4.14 0.38
C ASP A 49 19.03 -4.49 1.87
N ALA A 50 19.88 -5.37 2.39
CA ALA A 50 19.76 -5.83 3.77
C ALA A 50 19.95 -4.71 4.78
N ALA A 51 20.89 -3.80 4.57
CA ALA A 51 21.17 -2.70 5.49
C ALA A 51 20.02 -1.68 5.55
N GLN A 52 19.41 -1.38 4.41
CA GLN A 52 18.21 -0.53 4.33
C GLN A 52 17.04 -1.18 5.07
N CYS A 53 16.83 -2.48 4.88
CA CYS A 53 15.79 -3.22 5.58
C CYS A 53 15.99 -3.20 7.11
N GLU A 54 17.19 -3.48 7.58
CA GLU A 54 17.53 -3.47 9.02
C GLU A 54 17.35 -2.07 9.63
N THR A 55 17.74 -1.03 8.93
CA THR A 55 17.54 0.36 9.35
C THR A 55 16.05 0.67 9.54
N LEU A 56 15.21 0.32 8.55
CA LEU A 56 13.77 0.54 8.65
C LEU A 56 13.13 -0.29 9.77
N ILE A 57 13.57 -1.54 10.00
CA ILE A 57 13.12 -2.37 11.12
C ILE A 57 13.44 -1.70 12.46
N ALA A 58 14.66 -1.21 12.64
CA ALA A 58 15.05 -0.52 13.87
C ALA A 58 14.20 0.74 14.11
N MET A 59 13.89 1.50 13.05
CA MET A 59 13.01 2.69 13.14
C MET A 59 11.57 2.30 13.51
N ILE A 60 11.04 1.19 12.97
CA ILE A 60 9.72 0.67 13.33
C ILE A 60 9.70 0.29 14.80
N ASP A 61 10.68 -0.49 15.26
CA ASP A 61 10.73 -0.95 16.65
C ASP A 61 10.85 0.19 17.67
N ALA A 62 11.55 1.26 17.30
CA ALA A 62 11.69 2.44 18.16
C ALA A 62 10.41 3.29 18.26
N ASN A 63 9.53 3.27 17.25
CA ASN A 63 8.43 4.24 17.14
C ASN A 63 7.04 3.62 16.96
N ARG A 64 6.92 2.28 17.03
CA ARG A 64 5.65 1.58 16.81
C ARG A 64 4.62 1.85 17.91
N ARG A 65 3.38 1.90 17.50
CA ARG A 65 2.18 1.97 18.33
C ARG A 65 1.09 1.07 17.76
N PRO A 66 0.08 0.65 18.53
CA PRO A 66 -1.06 -0.09 17.97
C PRO A 66 -1.61 0.61 16.73
N SER A 67 -1.83 -0.15 15.66
CA SER A 67 -2.33 0.40 14.39
C SER A 67 -3.77 0.89 14.55
N SER A 68 -4.09 2.03 13.94
CA SER A 68 -5.45 2.59 13.87
C SER A 68 -6.10 2.28 12.52
N LEU A 69 -7.42 2.39 12.47
CA LEU A 69 -8.24 2.33 11.26
C LEU A 69 -8.91 3.69 11.04
N LEU A 70 -9.22 4.00 9.78
CA LEU A 70 -9.95 5.23 9.41
C LEU A 70 -11.44 5.14 9.75
N SER A 71 -11.98 3.93 9.96
CA SER A 71 -13.39 3.71 10.24
C SER A 71 -13.70 3.81 11.71
N ASP A 72 -14.74 4.57 12.07
CA ASP A 72 -15.28 4.66 13.44
C ASP A 72 -15.90 3.33 13.93
N ARG A 73 -16.10 2.36 13.04
CA ARG A 73 -16.59 0.99 13.34
C ARG A 73 -15.45 0.01 13.51
N ALA A 74 -14.35 0.42 14.11
CA ALA A 74 -13.17 -0.41 14.26
C ALA A 74 -13.45 -1.61 15.18
N ASP A 75 -13.55 -2.79 14.58
CA ASP A 75 -13.37 -4.05 15.30
C ASP A 75 -11.89 -4.15 15.69
N PRO A 76 -11.54 -4.22 17.00
CA PRO A 76 -10.14 -4.32 17.44
C PRO A 76 -9.40 -5.54 16.86
N GLY A 77 -10.14 -6.60 16.51
CA GLY A 77 -9.61 -7.77 15.84
C GLY A 77 -9.44 -7.62 14.33
N PHE A 78 -9.80 -6.47 13.72
CA PHE A 78 -9.69 -6.29 12.27
C PHE A 78 -8.25 -6.06 11.83
N ARG A 79 -7.48 -5.26 12.57
CA ARG A 79 -6.04 -5.02 12.37
C ARG A 79 -5.33 -5.07 13.72
N THR A 80 -4.51 -6.09 13.92
CA THR A 80 -3.84 -6.34 15.19
C THR A 80 -2.35 -5.98 15.20
N SER A 81 -1.84 -5.44 14.08
CA SER A 81 -0.45 -4.99 13.91
C SER A 81 -0.12 -3.74 14.73
N GLU A 82 1.16 -3.47 14.83
CA GLU A 82 1.69 -2.18 15.26
C GLU A 82 2.19 -1.39 14.06
N SER A 83 2.15 -0.06 14.09
CA SER A 83 2.61 0.80 13.00
C SER A 83 3.26 2.08 13.49
N CYS A 84 4.09 2.68 12.63
CA CYS A 84 4.62 4.03 12.80
C CYS A 84 4.62 4.76 11.46
N ASP A 85 4.46 6.07 11.49
CA ASP A 85 4.64 6.94 10.34
C ASP A 85 6.10 7.40 10.32
N MET A 86 6.80 7.19 9.20
CA MET A 86 8.21 7.51 9.07
C MET A 86 8.39 8.93 8.54
N ASN A 87 9.24 9.72 9.21
CA ASN A 87 9.55 11.06 8.74
C ASN A 87 10.19 10.99 7.34
N ARG A 88 9.47 11.46 6.31
CA ARG A 88 9.94 11.43 4.91
C ARG A 88 11.22 12.22 4.65
N TYR A 89 11.59 13.15 5.53
CA TYR A 89 12.80 13.96 5.43
C TYR A 89 13.97 13.41 6.24
N ALA A 90 13.78 12.29 6.94
CA ALA A 90 14.87 11.59 7.61
C ALA A 90 15.84 11.04 6.54
N PRO A 91 17.16 11.16 6.75
CA PRO A 91 18.17 10.75 5.77
C PRO A 91 18.09 9.26 5.41
N GLU A 92 17.58 8.43 6.31
CA GLU A 92 17.38 7.00 6.08
C GLU A 92 16.12 6.71 5.26
N VAL A 93 15.11 7.58 5.32
CA VAL A 93 13.79 7.38 4.69
C VAL A 93 13.69 8.07 3.34
N GLN A 94 14.22 9.29 3.22
CA GLN A 94 14.08 10.12 2.03
C GLN A 94 14.54 9.43 0.75
N PRO A 95 15.71 8.78 0.66
CA PRO A 95 16.14 8.10 -0.56
C PRO A 95 15.21 6.96 -0.96
N ILE A 96 14.63 6.24 0.01
CA ILE A 96 13.69 5.14 -0.22
C ILE A 96 12.35 5.70 -0.72
N ASP A 97 11.85 6.77 -0.09
CA ASP A 97 10.62 7.46 -0.46
C ASP A 97 10.68 7.98 -1.91
N GLU A 98 11.82 8.58 -2.28
CA GLU A 98 12.09 9.08 -3.62
C GLU A 98 12.26 7.94 -4.64
N ALA A 99 12.94 6.85 -4.28
CA ALA A 99 13.11 5.68 -5.15
C ALA A 99 11.78 5.01 -5.48
N ILE A 100 10.86 4.90 -4.51
CA ILE A 100 9.51 4.37 -4.73
C ILE A 100 8.73 5.28 -5.69
N ALA A 101 8.76 6.59 -5.49
CA ALA A 101 8.09 7.55 -6.36
C ALA A 101 8.67 7.52 -7.80
N ALA A 102 10.00 7.44 -7.92
CA ALA A 102 10.71 7.32 -9.19
C ALA A 102 10.38 6.00 -9.91
N LEU A 103 10.27 4.87 -9.18
CA LEU A 103 9.88 3.59 -9.75
C LEU A 103 8.52 3.67 -10.45
N LEU A 104 7.53 4.26 -9.77
CA LEU A 104 6.18 4.43 -10.32
C LEU A 104 6.09 5.58 -11.34
N GLY A 105 7.02 6.52 -11.35
CA GLY A 105 6.95 7.75 -12.15
C GLY A 105 5.86 8.71 -11.67
N LEU A 106 5.49 8.62 -10.39
CA LEU A 106 4.52 9.51 -9.77
C LEU A 106 5.22 10.64 -9.00
N PRO A 107 4.62 11.85 -8.95
CA PRO A 107 5.16 12.93 -8.13
C PRO A 107 5.29 12.50 -6.65
N ALA A 108 6.42 12.81 -6.01
CA ALA A 108 6.66 12.43 -4.62
C ALA A 108 5.64 13.03 -3.65
N ASP A 109 5.10 14.21 -3.96
CA ASP A 109 4.07 14.90 -3.16
C ASP A 109 2.67 14.27 -3.28
N HIS A 110 2.44 13.34 -4.25
CA HIS A 110 1.26 12.49 -4.30
C HIS A 110 1.35 11.31 -3.32
N GLY A 111 2.55 10.96 -2.87
CA GLY A 111 2.77 9.88 -1.91
C GLY A 111 2.43 10.29 -0.48
N GLU A 112 1.63 9.47 0.21
CA GLU A 112 1.43 9.56 1.65
C GLU A 112 2.75 9.29 2.39
N THR A 113 2.81 9.60 3.67
CA THR A 113 3.96 9.22 4.51
C THR A 113 4.18 7.71 4.46
N LEU A 114 5.43 7.29 4.35
CA LEU A 114 5.79 5.87 4.42
C LEU A 114 5.39 5.33 5.80
N GLN A 115 4.60 4.25 5.82
CA GLN A 115 4.13 3.62 7.04
C GLN A 115 4.88 2.32 7.30
N GLY A 116 5.63 2.26 8.40
CA GLY A 116 6.22 1.03 8.92
C GLY A 116 5.16 0.21 9.68
N GLN A 117 5.23 -1.12 9.56
CA GLN A 117 4.30 -2.03 10.21
C GLN A 117 5.05 -3.26 10.72
N ARG A 118 4.68 -3.70 11.94
CA ARG A 118 5.16 -4.91 12.59
C ARG A 118 4.00 -5.82 12.93
N TYR A 119 4.18 -7.11 12.67
CA TYR A 119 3.23 -8.17 13.02
C TYR A 119 3.95 -9.25 13.82
N ALA A 120 3.59 -9.43 15.09
CA ALA A 120 4.03 -10.54 15.92
C ALA A 120 3.24 -11.82 15.60
N PRO A 121 3.63 -13.00 16.11
CA PRO A 121 2.87 -14.22 15.97
C PRO A 121 1.39 -14.03 16.38
N GLY A 122 0.47 -14.55 15.57
CA GLY A 122 -0.97 -14.38 15.71
C GLY A 122 -1.53 -13.07 15.15
N GLN A 123 -0.70 -12.06 14.91
CA GLN A 123 -1.17 -10.79 14.37
C GLN A 123 -1.43 -10.86 12.85
N HIS A 124 -2.40 -10.08 12.41
CA HIS A 124 -2.88 -10.05 11.03
C HIS A 124 -3.53 -8.71 10.68
N PHE A 125 -3.85 -8.54 9.41
CA PHE A 125 -4.74 -7.49 8.93
C PHE A 125 -5.77 -8.15 8.02
N ARG A 126 -7.04 -8.15 8.45
CA ARG A 126 -8.14 -8.76 7.68
C ARG A 126 -8.32 -8.13 6.32
N ALA A 127 -9.05 -8.82 5.45
CA ALA A 127 -9.30 -8.42 4.08
C ALA A 127 -9.90 -7.01 4.00
N HIS A 128 -9.21 -6.13 3.27
CA HIS A 128 -9.54 -4.72 3.10
C HIS A 128 -9.12 -4.22 1.72
N HIS A 129 -9.61 -3.03 1.38
CA HIS A 129 -9.15 -2.29 0.22
C HIS A 129 -8.31 -1.10 0.69
N ASP A 130 -7.31 -0.72 -0.09
CA ASP A 130 -6.53 0.48 0.17
C ASP A 130 -7.21 1.75 -0.35
N TYR A 131 -8.04 1.62 -1.39
CA TYR A 131 -8.84 2.75 -1.87
C TYR A 131 -9.92 3.14 -0.85
N PHE A 132 -10.31 4.41 -0.89
CA PHE A 132 -11.35 4.93 -0.02
C PHE A 132 -12.75 4.63 -0.59
N HIS A 133 -13.67 4.22 0.29
CA HIS A 133 -15.07 4.09 -0.08
C HIS A 133 -15.69 5.49 -0.11
N GLU A 134 -16.07 5.96 -1.31
CA GLU A 134 -16.55 7.33 -1.56
C GLU A 134 -17.94 7.62 -0.94
N THR A 135 -18.55 6.61 -0.34
CA THR A 135 -19.82 6.72 0.39
C THR A 135 -19.66 6.82 1.90
N GLU A 136 -18.44 6.71 2.41
CA GLU A 136 -18.17 6.75 3.85
C GLU A 136 -17.97 8.19 4.35
N SER A 137 -18.17 8.40 5.66
CA SER A 137 -18.11 9.73 6.31
C SER A 137 -16.78 10.45 6.13
N TYR A 138 -15.68 9.69 6.05
CA TYR A 138 -14.33 10.25 5.86
C TYR A 138 -14.04 10.74 4.42
N TRP A 139 -14.88 10.39 3.43
CA TRP A 139 -14.57 10.65 2.01
C TRP A 139 -14.34 12.14 1.71
N GLN A 140 -15.18 13.02 2.24
CA GLN A 140 -15.05 14.46 1.99
C GLN A 140 -13.68 14.98 2.41
N GLN A 141 -13.18 14.54 3.55
CA GLN A 141 -11.84 14.89 4.04
C GLN A 141 -10.75 14.30 3.12
N MET A 142 -10.88 13.04 2.71
CA MET A 142 -9.92 12.38 1.82
C MET A 142 -9.89 13.05 0.45
N GLN A 143 -11.05 13.44 -0.09
CA GLN A 143 -11.16 14.16 -1.34
C GLN A 143 -10.44 15.51 -1.28
N ALA A 144 -10.55 16.24 -0.17
CA ALA A 144 -9.87 17.51 0.05
C ALA A 144 -8.35 17.37 0.25
N SER A 145 -7.88 16.20 0.70
CA SER A 145 -6.47 15.92 1.00
C SER A 145 -5.83 14.96 -0.03
N GLY A 146 -5.91 15.29 -1.31
CA GLY A 146 -5.27 14.54 -2.39
C GLY A 146 -6.16 13.51 -3.10
N GLY A 147 -7.39 13.26 -2.62
CA GLY A 147 -8.37 12.38 -3.28
C GLY A 147 -8.10 10.89 -3.06
N GLN A 148 -8.37 10.08 -4.07
CA GLN A 148 -8.35 8.62 -4.00
C GLN A 148 -6.92 8.07 -4.01
N ARG A 149 -6.71 6.93 -3.34
CA ARG A 149 -5.48 6.13 -3.42
C ARG A 149 -5.50 5.31 -4.71
N THR A 150 -4.64 5.66 -5.65
CA THR A 150 -4.56 5.01 -6.97
C THR A 150 -3.62 3.83 -7.00
N TRP A 151 -2.43 3.99 -6.42
CA TRP A 151 -1.42 2.94 -6.34
C TRP A 151 -0.98 2.71 -4.90
N THR A 152 -0.69 1.46 -4.60
CA THR A 152 -0.05 1.05 -3.35
C THR A 152 1.29 0.39 -3.67
N THR A 153 2.30 0.70 -2.87
CA THR A 153 3.54 -0.07 -2.81
C THR A 153 3.73 -0.61 -1.40
N MET A 154 4.22 -1.84 -1.29
CA MET A 154 4.55 -2.49 -0.03
C MET A 154 5.88 -3.21 -0.18
N ILE A 155 6.75 -3.10 0.81
CA ILE A 155 8.05 -3.77 0.81
C ILE A 155 8.16 -4.65 2.06
N TYR A 156 8.51 -5.91 1.87
CA TYR A 156 8.90 -6.79 2.95
C TYR A 156 10.31 -6.47 3.41
N LEU A 157 10.51 -6.28 4.72
CA LEU A 157 11.82 -5.91 5.27
C LEU A 157 12.61 -7.11 5.78
N ASN A 158 11.97 -8.25 5.97
CA ASN A 158 12.62 -9.46 6.44
C ASN A 158 12.00 -10.72 5.83
N ASP A 159 12.78 -11.79 5.87
CA ASP A 159 12.29 -13.15 5.75
C ASP A 159 11.86 -13.63 7.14
N PHE A 160 10.86 -14.51 7.20
CA PHE A 160 10.46 -15.16 8.45
C PHE A 160 9.84 -16.54 8.17
N ALA A 161 9.72 -17.35 9.21
CA ALA A 161 9.57 -18.79 9.03
C ALA A 161 8.21 -19.20 8.47
N GLU A 162 7.08 -18.65 8.94
CA GLU A 162 5.77 -19.15 8.54
C GLU A 162 4.64 -18.10 8.66
N GLY A 163 3.71 -18.12 7.72
CA GLY A 163 2.54 -17.24 7.70
C GLY A 163 2.80 -15.90 7.02
N GLY A 164 2.09 -14.86 7.43
CA GLY A 164 2.30 -13.44 7.09
C GLY A 164 2.27 -13.07 5.61
N ALA A 165 1.79 -13.93 4.74
CA ALA A 165 1.68 -13.63 3.31
C ALA A 165 0.72 -12.48 3.04
N THR A 166 0.88 -11.78 1.92
CA THR A 166 -0.13 -10.88 1.36
C THR A 166 -0.98 -11.67 0.37
N TRP A 167 -2.27 -11.74 0.63
CA TRP A 167 -3.21 -12.52 -0.16
C TRP A 167 -4.32 -11.65 -0.74
N PHE A 168 -4.56 -11.80 -2.04
CA PHE A 168 -5.63 -11.19 -2.81
C PHE A 168 -6.66 -12.28 -3.18
N PRO A 169 -7.65 -12.56 -2.30
CA PRO A 169 -8.53 -13.72 -2.46
C PRO A 169 -9.36 -13.67 -3.74
N GLN A 170 -9.84 -12.50 -4.15
CA GLN A 170 -10.65 -12.35 -5.36
C GLN A 170 -9.83 -12.49 -6.65
N ALA A 171 -8.53 -12.23 -6.58
CA ALA A 171 -7.61 -12.36 -7.71
C ALA A 171 -6.90 -13.72 -7.74
N GLY A 172 -7.03 -14.53 -6.68
CA GLY A 172 -6.34 -15.81 -6.57
C GLY A 172 -4.82 -15.68 -6.45
N PHE A 173 -4.32 -14.53 -5.97
CA PHE A 173 -2.90 -14.24 -5.90
C PHE A 173 -2.43 -14.14 -4.44
N LYS A 174 -1.37 -14.88 -4.11
CA LYS A 174 -0.76 -14.87 -2.79
C LYS A 174 0.76 -14.81 -2.93
N ILE A 175 1.40 -13.93 -2.17
CA ILE A 175 2.84 -13.80 -2.15
C ILE A 175 3.38 -13.92 -0.73
N ALA A 176 4.42 -14.76 -0.59
CA ALA A 176 5.13 -14.93 0.67
C ALA A 176 6.12 -13.77 0.89
N PRO A 177 6.39 -13.41 2.14
CA PRO A 177 7.43 -12.47 2.50
C PRO A 177 8.81 -12.91 1.99
N ARG A 178 9.54 -11.92 1.45
CA ARG A 178 10.94 -12.03 1.10
C ARG A 178 11.58 -10.68 1.34
N ARG A 179 12.71 -10.65 2.06
CA ARG A 179 13.43 -9.41 2.35
C ARG A 179 13.76 -8.64 1.07
N GLY A 180 13.50 -7.33 1.10
CA GLY A 180 13.75 -6.42 -0.02
C GLY A 180 12.75 -6.50 -1.16
N LEU A 181 11.78 -7.43 -1.13
CA LEU A 181 10.75 -7.57 -2.15
C LEU A 181 9.74 -6.42 -2.08
N LEU A 182 9.65 -5.63 -3.14
CA LEU A 182 8.59 -4.64 -3.33
C LEU A 182 7.44 -5.23 -4.15
N LEU A 183 6.22 -5.00 -3.68
CA LEU A 183 4.97 -5.15 -4.45
C LEU A 183 4.44 -3.77 -4.80
N ALA A 184 3.88 -3.63 -6.01
CA ALA A 184 3.10 -2.46 -6.41
C ALA A 184 1.81 -2.91 -7.09
N TRP A 185 0.66 -2.32 -6.71
CA TRP A 185 -0.61 -2.64 -7.35
C TRP A 185 -1.49 -1.43 -7.57
N ASN A 186 -2.25 -1.48 -8.68
CA ASN A 186 -3.22 -0.46 -9.03
C ASN A 186 -4.54 -0.75 -8.30
N ASN A 187 -4.99 0.20 -7.49
CA ASN A 187 -6.26 0.12 -6.77
C ASN A 187 -7.49 0.40 -7.67
N MET A 188 -7.27 0.77 -8.92
CA MET A 188 -8.30 1.20 -9.85
C MET A 188 -8.44 0.24 -11.04
N ASN A 189 -9.65 0.17 -11.57
CA ASN A 189 -9.95 -0.41 -12.87
C ASN A 189 -9.37 0.47 -14.01
N PRO A 190 -9.31 -0.06 -15.25
CA PRO A 190 -8.84 0.72 -16.40
C PRO A 190 -9.61 2.02 -16.68
N ASP A 191 -10.83 2.16 -16.21
CA ASP A 191 -11.66 3.38 -16.32
C ASP A 191 -11.51 4.34 -15.13
N GLY A 192 -10.64 4.02 -14.17
CA GLY A 192 -10.40 4.81 -12.97
C GLY A 192 -11.43 4.62 -11.86
N THR A 193 -12.35 3.68 -11.97
CA THR A 193 -13.22 3.26 -10.86
C THR A 193 -12.44 2.36 -9.88
N PRO A 194 -12.79 2.32 -8.58
CA PRO A 194 -12.19 1.39 -7.63
C PRO A 194 -12.30 -0.07 -8.07
N ASN A 195 -11.19 -0.81 -8.00
CA ASN A 195 -11.15 -2.22 -8.38
C ASN A 195 -11.38 -3.12 -7.15
N THR A 196 -12.53 -3.77 -7.10
CA THR A 196 -12.89 -4.65 -5.97
C THR A 196 -11.99 -5.90 -5.88
N ALA A 197 -11.37 -6.33 -6.98
CA ALA A 197 -10.45 -7.47 -6.97
C ALA A 197 -9.15 -7.20 -6.20
N THR A 198 -8.86 -5.93 -5.87
CA THR A 198 -7.74 -5.53 -5.00
C THR A 198 -8.00 -5.77 -3.51
N LEU A 199 -9.14 -6.37 -3.14
CA LEU A 199 -9.35 -6.85 -1.78
C LEU A 199 -8.18 -7.74 -1.37
N HIS A 200 -7.48 -7.39 -0.30
CA HIS A 200 -6.31 -8.13 0.16
C HIS A 200 -6.21 -8.17 1.68
N GLU A 201 -5.46 -9.15 2.17
CA GLU A 201 -5.19 -9.31 3.59
C GLU A 201 -3.72 -9.60 3.86
N GLY A 202 -3.26 -9.20 5.05
CA GLY A 202 -2.05 -9.74 5.65
C GLY A 202 -2.44 -10.95 6.48
N THR A 203 -2.15 -12.16 5.97
CA THR A 203 -2.47 -13.39 6.71
C THR A 203 -1.74 -13.43 8.05
N ALA A 204 -2.29 -14.17 9.02
CA ALA A 204 -1.67 -14.28 10.33
C ALA A 204 -0.21 -14.75 10.23
N VAL A 205 0.66 -14.11 11.00
CA VAL A 205 2.01 -14.60 11.23
C VAL A 205 1.92 -15.82 12.13
N VAL A 206 2.51 -16.93 11.72
CA VAL A 206 2.51 -18.18 12.50
C VAL A 206 3.75 -18.25 13.36
N ASP A 207 4.93 -18.06 12.76
CA ASP A 207 6.20 -18.05 13.47
C ASP A 207 7.10 -16.91 12.98
N GLY A 208 7.86 -16.31 13.89
CA GLY A 208 8.70 -15.14 13.64
C GLY A 208 7.95 -13.81 13.77
N THR A 209 8.51 -12.77 13.18
CA THR A 209 7.94 -11.41 13.18
C THR A 209 8.02 -10.85 11.77
N LYS A 210 6.91 -10.35 11.25
CA LYS A 210 6.84 -9.71 9.94
C LYS A 210 7.04 -8.21 10.07
N TYR A 211 7.93 -7.65 9.26
CA TYR A 211 8.10 -6.21 9.08
C TYR A 211 7.85 -5.83 7.62
N ILE A 212 7.08 -4.78 7.42
CA ILE A 212 6.83 -4.18 6.10
C ILE A 212 6.84 -2.65 6.18
N VAL A 213 7.04 -2.02 5.05
CA VAL A 213 6.69 -0.62 4.85
C VAL A 213 5.67 -0.52 3.71
N THR A 214 4.70 0.38 3.86
CA THR A 214 3.66 0.62 2.84
C THR A 214 3.60 2.10 2.51
N LYS A 215 3.45 2.40 1.21
CA LYS A 215 3.24 3.75 0.71
C LYS A 215 2.07 3.77 -0.25
N TRP A 216 1.14 4.70 -0.03
CA TRP A 216 -0.01 4.95 -0.89
C TRP A 216 0.19 6.20 -1.71
N PHE A 217 -0.20 6.17 -2.97
CA PHE A 217 -0.20 7.33 -3.85
C PHE A 217 -1.61 7.80 -4.13
N ARG A 218 -1.80 9.11 -3.92
CA ARG A 218 -3.07 9.80 -4.16
C ARG A 218 -3.19 10.21 -5.63
N GLU A 219 -4.43 10.43 -6.06
CA GLU A 219 -4.70 10.96 -7.41
C GLU A 219 -4.19 12.40 -7.62
N ARG A 220 -4.00 13.17 -6.53
CA ARG A 220 -3.47 14.54 -6.52
C ARG A 220 -2.47 14.69 -5.39
N SER A 221 -1.76 15.84 -5.37
CA SER A 221 -0.83 16.14 -4.27
C SER A 221 -1.50 15.98 -2.91
N TRP A 222 -0.87 15.17 -2.05
CA TRP A 222 -1.28 14.94 -0.66
C TRP A 222 -0.65 15.97 0.28
N LEU A 223 0.54 16.46 -0.07
CA LEU A 223 1.18 17.51 0.70
C LEU A 223 0.49 18.85 0.40
N LYS A 224 0.01 19.52 1.45
CA LYS A 224 -0.44 20.89 1.32
C LYS A 224 0.76 21.73 0.89
N ARG A 225 0.71 22.40 -0.26
CA ARG A 225 1.66 23.44 -0.58
C ARG A 225 1.51 24.52 0.48
N ALA A 226 2.62 24.90 1.13
CA ALA A 226 2.64 26.10 1.95
C ALA A 226 2.20 27.27 1.02
N SER A 227 1.06 27.87 1.35
CA SER A 227 0.56 29.07 0.68
C SER A 227 1.39 30.26 1.06
#